data_480b59965faaba9bc7e0e9ec8abb62e3
#
_entry.id   480b59965faaba9bc7e0e9ec8abb62e3
#
_cell.length_a   1.000
_cell.length_b   1.000
_cell.length_c   1.000
_cell.angle_alpha   90.00
_cell.angle_beta   90.00
_cell.angle_gamma   90.00
#
_symmetry.space_group_name_H-M   'P 1'
#
loop_
_entity.id
_entity.type
_entity.pdbx_description
1 polymer ?
#
loop_
_entity_poly.entity_id
_entity_poly.type
_entity_poly.pdbx_seq_one_letter_code
_entity_poly.pdbx_strand_id
1 'polypeptide(L)'
;MKPELWERKFEIDSLCFPVQLSYLFWKNTGYTAHFTMDWLKSAKTIISVFRTEQDHEHKSPYTFERMNCVPTDTLSRNGKGALVKSNIGLIWSGFRPSDDSCTYGYLIPSNMLASVILENISEIAEQIYHDSVLAAEAHQFSSDLRKAIESLSIVPGQSKEFYAYEIDGFGEYNIMDDANLPSLLSLPYIGYCDRKDGRYLNTREI
;
A
#
# COMPACT_ATOMS: atom_id res chain seq x y z
N MET A 1 20.94 -13.62 -6.92
CA MET A 1 19.51 -13.63 -6.58
C MET A 1 19.20 -14.96 -5.92
N LYS A 2 18.35 -15.00 -4.90
CA LYS A 2 17.93 -16.29 -4.31
C LYS A 2 17.04 -17.02 -5.32
N PRO A 3 17.11 -18.36 -5.42
CA PRO A 3 16.32 -19.11 -6.40
C PRO A 3 14.80 -18.94 -6.26
N GLU A 4 14.35 -18.59 -5.07
CA GLU A 4 12.94 -18.41 -4.73
C GLU A 4 12.38 -17.03 -5.14
N LEU A 5 13.24 -16.10 -5.57
CA LEU A 5 12.83 -14.77 -5.99
C LEU A 5 12.77 -14.71 -7.51
N TRP A 6 11.57 -14.49 -8.05
CA TRP A 6 11.36 -14.22 -9.48
C TRP A 6 11.99 -12.89 -9.85
N GLU A 7 11.60 -11.83 -9.15
CA GLU A 7 12.17 -10.49 -9.31
C GLU A 7 12.14 -9.71 -7.99
N ARG A 8 12.67 -8.48 -8.03
CA ARG A 8 12.81 -7.64 -6.84
C ARG A 8 12.05 -6.32 -6.96
N LYS A 9 11.02 -6.25 -7.81
CA LYS A 9 10.13 -5.10 -7.85
C LYS A 9 9.46 -4.93 -6.49
N PHE A 10 9.43 -3.72 -5.97
CA PHE A 10 8.75 -3.40 -4.72
C PHE A 10 7.39 -2.77 -5.03
N GLU A 11 6.37 -3.48 -4.60
CA GLU A 11 4.96 -3.12 -4.68
C GLU A 11 4.35 -3.28 -3.29
N ILE A 12 3.61 -2.28 -2.81
CA ILE A 12 2.96 -2.33 -1.50
C ILE A 12 1.95 -3.49 -1.45
N ASP A 13 1.18 -3.65 -2.50
CA ASP A 13 0.11 -4.65 -2.60
C ASP A 13 0.62 -6.09 -2.58
N SER A 14 1.80 -6.35 -3.12
CA SER A 14 2.47 -7.67 -3.02
C SER A 14 2.68 -8.10 -1.56
N LEU A 15 2.87 -7.16 -0.63
CA LEU A 15 2.95 -7.43 0.81
C LEU A 15 1.56 -7.51 1.47
N CYS A 16 0.56 -6.87 0.88
CA CYS A 16 -0.79 -6.80 1.45
C CYS A 16 -1.61 -8.07 1.21
N PHE A 17 -1.58 -8.61 -0.01
CA PHE A 17 -2.46 -9.72 -0.41
C PHE A 17 -2.29 -11.00 0.43
N PRO A 18 -1.08 -11.44 0.82
CA PRO A 18 -0.93 -12.59 1.71
C PRO A 18 -1.60 -12.39 3.07
N VAL A 19 -1.55 -11.16 3.62
CA VAL A 19 -2.21 -10.82 4.88
C VAL A 19 -3.73 -10.83 4.71
N GLN A 20 -4.24 -10.20 3.65
CA GLN A 20 -5.66 -10.15 3.35
C GLN A 20 -6.22 -11.56 3.13
N LEU A 21 -5.53 -12.42 2.38
CA LEU A 21 -5.93 -13.80 2.16
C LEU A 21 -6.01 -14.58 3.47
N SER A 22 -4.98 -14.48 4.31
CA SER A 22 -4.93 -15.15 5.62
C SER A 22 -6.09 -14.70 6.52
N TYR A 23 -6.35 -13.39 6.56
CA TYR A 23 -7.44 -12.81 7.33
C TYR A 23 -8.81 -13.27 6.84
N LEU A 24 -9.09 -13.15 5.54
CA LEU A 24 -10.37 -13.55 4.95
C LEU A 24 -10.62 -15.05 5.08
N PHE A 25 -9.57 -15.87 4.93
CA PHE A 25 -9.68 -17.31 5.14
C PHE A 25 -10.08 -17.64 6.59
N TRP A 26 -9.43 -17.01 7.56
CA TRP A 26 -9.80 -17.16 8.97
C TRP A 26 -11.24 -16.71 9.24
N LYS A 27 -11.61 -15.50 8.80
CA LYS A 27 -12.96 -14.94 9.05
C LYS A 27 -14.09 -15.80 8.45
N ASN A 28 -13.85 -16.44 7.32
CA ASN A 28 -14.85 -17.25 6.64
C ASN A 28 -14.90 -18.73 7.11
N THR A 29 -13.80 -19.25 7.64
CA THR A 29 -13.72 -20.69 7.99
C THR A 29 -13.53 -20.94 9.47
N GLY A 30 -13.08 -19.97 10.23
CA GLY A 30 -12.64 -20.13 11.63
C GLY A 30 -11.29 -20.85 11.78
N TYR A 31 -10.65 -21.24 10.67
CA TYR A 31 -9.39 -21.97 10.70
C TYR A 31 -8.22 -21.04 11.03
N THR A 32 -7.38 -21.42 12.00
CA THR A 32 -6.30 -20.56 12.53
C THR A 32 -4.90 -21.17 12.43
N ALA A 33 -4.76 -22.45 12.04
CA ALA A 33 -3.47 -23.13 12.08
C ALA A 33 -2.41 -22.57 11.11
N HIS A 34 -2.79 -21.74 10.14
CA HIS A 34 -1.86 -21.03 9.26
C HIS A 34 -1.20 -19.82 9.93
N PHE A 35 -1.72 -19.31 11.05
CA PHE A 35 -1.09 -18.28 11.84
C PHE A 35 0.06 -18.83 12.70
N THR A 36 1.14 -19.19 12.04
CA THR A 36 2.36 -19.69 12.68
C THR A 36 3.22 -18.55 13.22
N MET A 37 4.32 -18.89 13.94
CA MET A 37 5.31 -17.89 14.36
C MET A 37 6.02 -17.24 13.17
N ASP A 38 6.17 -17.95 12.04
CA ASP A 38 6.72 -17.37 10.81
C ASP A 38 5.77 -16.36 10.18
N TRP A 39 4.45 -16.62 10.24
CA TRP A 39 3.45 -15.63 9.82
C TRP A 39 3.56 -14.35 10.67
N LEU A 40 3.64 -14.48 12.00
CA LEU A 40 3.80 -13.33 12.91
C LEU A 40 5.07 -12.54 12.59
N LYS A 41 6.19 -13.23 12.38
CA LYS A 41 7.45 -12.60 11.99
C LYS A 41 7.33 -11.85 10.65
N SER A 42 6.63 -12.44 9.68
CA SER A 42 6.38 -11.81 8.39
C SER A 42 5.53 -10.56 8.53
N ALA A 43 4.46 -10.59 9.32
CA ALA A 43 3.62 -9.42 9.60
C ALA A 43 4.43 -8.26 10.24
N LYS A 44 5.26 -8.56 11.25
CA LYS A 44 6.17 -7.57 11.87
C LYS A 44 7.18 -7.01 10.85
N THR A 45 7.66 -7.85 9.92
CA THR A 45 8.57 -7.41 8.85
C THR A 45 7.86 -6.47 7.87
N ILE A 46 6.62 -6.78 7.48
CA ILE A 46 5.79 -5.92 6.61
C ILE A 46 5.62 -4.53 7.25
N ILE A 47 5.25 -4.47 8.53
CA ILE A 47 5.13 -3.20 9.26
C ILE A 47 6.45 -2.42 9.23
N SER A 48 7.58 -3.09 9.47
CA SER A 48 8.90 -2.47 9.44
C SER A 48 9.26 -1.93 8.06
N VAL A 49 8.97 -2.67 6.99
CA VAL A 49 9.17 -2.22 5.60
C VAL A 49 8.31 -0.98 5.33
N PHE A 50 7.03 -1.00 5.66
CA PHE A 50 6.14 0.14 5.47
C PHE A 50 6.63 1.40 6.21
N ARG A 51 7.11 1.25 7.45
CA ARG A 51 7.73 2.35 8.22
C ARG A 51 8.98 2.90 7.55
N THR A 52 9.80 2.04 6.97
CA THR A 52 10.99 2.44 6.23
C THR A 52 10.61 3.24 4.99
N GLU A 53 9.63 2.76 4.23
CA GLU A 53 9.18 3.37 2.99
C GLU A 53 8.33 4.65 3.19
N GLN A 54 7.88 4.96 4.41
CA GLN A 54 7.36 6.29 4.74
C GLN A 54 8.43 7.39 4.68
N ASP A 55 9.69 7.01 4.81
CA ASP A 55 10.87 7.89 4.68
C ASP A 55 11.83 7.36 3.61
N HIS A 56 11.28 7.04 2.44
CA HIS A 56 11.98 6.38 1.34
C HIS A 56 13.30 7.09 0.98
N GLU A 57 13.28 8.41 0.84
CA GLU A 57 14.45 9.18 0.40
C GLU A 57 15.66 9.08 1.33
N HIS A 58 15.44 8.89 2.65
CA HIS A 58 16.51 8.92 3.64
C HIS A 58 16.80 7.55 4.27
N LYS A 59 15.80 6.66 4.35
CA LYS A 59 15.93 5.39 5.09
C LYS A 59 15.89 4.15 4.24
N SER A 60 15.27 4.20 3.04
CA SER A 60 15.15 3.02 2.21
C SER A 60 16.49 2.65 1.58
N PRO A 61 16.96 1.41 1.78
CA PRO A 61 18.10 0.86 1.06
C PRO A 61 17.71 0.31 -0.32
N TYR A 62 16.42 0.37 -0.67
CA TYR A 62 15.90 -0.26 -1.87
C TYR A 62 16.31 0.49 -3.13
N THR A 63 16.77 -0.27 -4.11
CA THR A 63 16.99 0.19 -5.48
C THR A 63 16.67 -0.93 -6.46
N PHE A 64 16.13 -0.57 -7.61
CA PHE A 64 15.86 -1.51 -8.68
C PHE A 64 16.19 -0.91 -10.03
N GLU A 65 17.10 -1.56 -10.76
CA GLU A 65 17.43 -1.23 -12.15
C GLU A 65 17.41 -2.49 -12.99
N ARG A 66 16.82 -2.39 -14.17
CA ARG A 66 16.83 -3.42 -15.19
C ARG A 66 17.39 -2.84 -16.47
N MET A 67 18.34 -3.55 -17.07
CA MET A 67 18.97 -3.16 -18.34
C MET A 67 18.21 -3.74 -19.54
N ASN A 68 18.21 -3.01 -20.65
CA ASN A 68 17.61 -3.45 -21.91
C ASN A 68 16.12 -3.78 -21.80
N CYS A 69 15.36 -2.97 -21.08
CA CYS A 69 13.93 -3.08 -20.90
C CYS A 69 13.20 -1.81 -21.35
N VAL A 70 11.87 -1.85 -21.36
CA VAL A 70 11.05 -0.64 -21.56
C VAL A 70 11.22 0.31 -20.39
N PRO A 71 11.07 1.63 -20.58
CA PRO A 71 11.30 2.61 -19.50
C PRO A 71 10.46 2.39 -18.24
N THR A 72 9.26 1.82 -18.37
CA THR A 72 8.37 1.54 -17.24
C THR A 72 8.75 0.29 -16.44
N ASP A 73 9.68 -0.53 -16.94
CA ASP A 73 10.12 -1.78 -16.29
C ASP A 73 11.40 -1.61 -15.43
N THR A 74 11.77 -0.37 -15.16
CA THR A 74 12.92 -0.01 -14.31
C THR A 74 12.65 1.30 -13.59
N LEU A 75 13.39 1.55 -12.49
CA LEU A 75 13.23 2.77 -11.72
C LEU A 75 14.20 3.86 -12.18
N SER A 76 13.75 5.10 -12.16
CA SER A 76 14.55 6.30 -12.41
C SER A 76 15.54 6.56 -11.26
N ARG A 77 16.36 7.60 -11.38
CA ARG A 77 17.26 8.08 -10.32
C ARG A 77 18.19 7.00 -9.77
N ASN A 78 18.86 6.25 -10.68
CA ASN A 78 19.73 5.12 -10.33
C ASN A 78 19.00 4.07 -9.47
N GLY A 79 17.81 3.70 -9.90
CA GLY A 79 17.00 2.68 -9.23
C GLY A 79 16.22 3.15 -8.00
N LYS A 80 16.31 4.42 -7.61
CA LYS A 80 15.54 4.96 -6.46
C LYS A 80 14.07 5.23 -6.76
N GLY A 81 13.69 5.33 -8.04
CA GLY A 81 12.33 5.63 -8.45
C GLY A 81 11.95 7.11 -8.34
N ALA A 82 10.67 7.41 -8.39
CA ALA A 82 10.15 8.77 -8.33
C ALA A 82 10.54 9.47 -7.03
N LEU A 83 10.91 10.76 -7.13
CA LEU A 83 11.18 11.61 -5.97
C LEU A 83 9.88 11.89 -5.22
N VAL A 84 9.91 11.71 -3.90
CA VAL A 84 8.76 11.97 -3.05
C VAL A 84 9.14 12.86 -1.85
N LYS A 85 8.15 13.58 -1.35
CA LYS A 85 8.26 14.29 -0.08
C LYS A 85 8.13 13.29 1.07
N SER A 86 9.24 12.98 1.73
CA SER A 86 9.30 12.01 2.82
C SER A 86 8.52 12.45 4.07
N ASN A 87 8.17 11.47 4.89
CA ASN A 87 7.56 11.67 6.22
C ASN A 87 6.21 12.40 6.19
N ILE A 88 5.41 12.22 5.14
CA ILE A 88 4.04 12.76 5.04
C ILE A 88 2.97 11.74 5.45
N GLY A 89 3.38 10.57 5.95
CA GLY A 89 2.49 9.52 6.43
C GLY A 89 2.10 8.47 5.38
N LEU A 90 2.43 8.69 4.09
CA LEU A 90 2.19 7.73 3.01
C LEU A 90 3.39 6.78 2.84
N ILE A 91 3.13 5.59 2.31
CA ILE A 91 4.13 4.56 2.01
C ILE A 91 4.49 4.66 0.54
N TRP A 92 5.79 4.75 0.24
CA TRP A 92 6.29 4.77 -1.13
C TRP A 92 6.14 3.41 -1.81
N SER A 93 5.85 3.39 -3.11
CA SER A 93 5.86 2.21 -3.97
C SER A 93 6.74 2.45 -5.20
N GLY A 94 7.53 1.45 -5.57
CA GLY A 94 8.33 1.52 -6.79
C GLY A 94 7.51 1.26 -8.03
N PHE A 95 6.59 0.31 -7.92
CA PHE A 95 5.81 -0.19 -9.04
C PHE A 95 4.32 -0.24 -8.71
N ARG A 96 3.51 -0.27 -9.76
CA ARG A 96 2.07 -0.46 -9.76
C ARG A 96 1.73 -1.95 -9.83
N PRO A 97 0.47 -2.34 -9.55
CA PRO A 97 0.00 -3.72 -9.76
C PRO A 97 0.13 -4.24 -11.19
N SER A 98 0.37 -3.35 -12.16
CA SER A 98 0.66 -3.68 -13.57
C SER A 98 2.12 -3.95 -13.87
N ASP A 99 2.99 -3.98 -12.86
CA ASP A 99 4.46 -4.05 -12.99
C ASP A 99 5.12 -2.78 -13.56
N ASP A 100 4.36 -1.75 -13.93
CA ASP A 100 4.90 -0.47 -14.38
C ASP A 100 5.41 0.38 -13.21
N SER A 101 6.50 1.09 -13.41
CA SER A 101 7.04 2.00 -12.39
C SER A 101 6.08 3.15 -12.09
N CYS A 102 5.93 3.49 -10.82
CA CYS A 102 5.14 4.64 -10.38
C CYS A 102 5.75 5.95 -10.93
N THR A 103 4.89 6.83 -11.42
CA THR A 103 5.29 8.16 -11.88
C THR A 103 5.57 9.09 -10.70
N TYR A 104 4.74 9.03 -9.65
CA TYR A 104 4.81 9.92 -8.50
C TYR A 104 5.08 9.23 -7.16
N GLY A 105 5.34 7.95 -7.14
CA GLY A 105 5.85 7.20 -6.00
C GLY A 105 4.88 6.90 -4.86
N TYR A 106 3.89 7.75 -4.58
CA TYR A 106 2.82 7.42 -3.62
C TYR A 106 1.59 6.91 -4.37
N LEU A 107 1.49 5.60 -4.52
CA LEU A 107 0.37 4.92 -5.14
C LEU A 107 -0.80 4.83 -4.14
N ILE A 108 -1.86 5.61 -4.39
CA ILE A 108 -2.94 5.80 -3.43
C ILE A 108 -3.77 4.53 -3.20
N PRO A 109 -4.25 3.78 -4.20
CA PRO A 109 -5.01 2.57 -3.93
C PRO A 109 -4.21 1.50 -3.17
N SER A 110 -2.89 1.38 -3.40
CA SER A 110 -2.05 0.46 -2.61
C SER A 110 -1.85 0.94 -1.17
N ASN A 111 -1.74 2.26 -0.92
CA ASN A 111 -1.75 2.82 0.43
C ASN A 111 -3.09 2.57 1.15
N MET A 112 -4.21 2.66 0.42
CA MET A 112 -5.54 2.34 0.95
C MET A 112 -5.63 0.86 1.35
N LEU A 113 -5.17 -0.07 0.51
CA LEU A 113 -5.09 -1.49 0.84
C LEU A 113 -4.17 -1.72 2.05
N ALA A 114 -3.00 -1.06 2.10
CA ALA A 114 -2.09 -1.16 3.25
C ALA A 114 -2.78 -0.75 4.56
N SER A 115 -3.61 0.30 4.56
CA SER A 115 -4.37 0.70 5.74
C SER A 115 -5.36 -0.38 6.20
N VAL A 116 -6.00 -1.07 5.26
CA VAL A 116 -6.93 -2.17 5.56
C VAL A 116 -6.20 -3.35 6.16
N ILE A 117 -5.07 -3.78 5.57
CA ILE A 117 -4.35 -4.95 6.10
C ILE A 117 -3.67 -4.67 7.44
N LEU A 118 -3.34 -3.44 7.75
CA LEU A 118 -2.84 -3.06 9.08
C LEU A 118 -3.92 -3.26 10.15
N GLU A 119 -5.20 -2.95 9.87
CA GLU A 119 -6.31 -3.32 10.77
C GLU A 119 -6.48 -4.85 10.88
N ASN A 120 -6.34 -5.58 9.77
CA ASN A 120 -6.39 -7.04 9.81
C ASN A 120 -5.25 -7.62 10.66
N ILE A 121 -4.03 -7.07 10.56
CA ILE A 121 -2.90 -7.47 11.43
C ILE A 121 -3.22 -7.15 12.89
N SER A 122 -3.80 -5.98 13.17
CA SER A 122 -4.21 -5.60 14.53
C SER A 122 -5.17 -6.62 15.13
N GLU A 123 -6.22 -6.98 14.40
CA GLU A 123 -7.20 -7.96 14.88
C GLU A 123 -6.59 -9.36 15.06
N ILE A 124 -5.75 -9.82 14.12
CA ILE A 124 -5.03 -11.09 14.23
C ILE A 124 -4.09 -11.09 15.44
N ALA A 125 -3.34 -10.00 15.65
CA ALA A 125 -2.42 -9.87 16.78
C ALA A 125 -3.17 -9.97 18.12
N GLU A 126 -4.33 -9.32 18.25
CA GLU A 126 -5.13 -9.34 19.46
C GLU A 126 -5.80 -10.71 19.69
N GLN A 127 -6.49 -11.25 18.66
CA GLN A 127 -7.36 -12.43 18.85
C GLN A 127 -6.62 -13.76 18.74
N ILE A 128 -5.54 -13.84 17.96
CA ILE A 128 -4.83 -15.10 17.71
C ILE A 128 -3.54 -15.18 18.52
N TYR A 129 -2.74 -14.11 18.53
CA TYR A 129 -1.44 -14.11 19.20
C TYR A 129 -1.47 -13.53 20.63
N HIS A 130 -2.55 -12.84 21.00
CA HIS A 130 -2.68 -12.11 22.26
C HIS A 130 -1.53 -11.10 22.47
N ASP A 131 -1.02 -10.52 21.36
CA ASP A 131 0.03 -9.50 21.31
C ASP A 131 -0.62 -8.11 21.21
N SER A 132 -1.07 -7.58 22.37
CA SER A 132 -1.74 -6.28 22.43
C SER A 132 -0.82 -5.11 22.02
N VAL A 133 0.50 -5.26 22.13
CA VAL A 133 1.46 -4.24 21.71
C VAL A 133 1.48 -4.15 20.19
N LEU A 134 1.59 -5.28 19.51
CA LEU A 134 1.52 -5.33 18.04
C LEU A 134 0.14 -4.88 17.54
N ALA A 135 -0.93 -5.29 18.23
CA ALA A 135 -2.29 -4.87 17.87
C ALA A 135 -2.43 -3.36 17.90
N ALA A 136 -2.01 -2.72 19.00
CA ALA A 136 -2.05 -1.26 19.14
C ALA A 136 -1.15 -0.55 18.10
N GLU A 137 0.05 -1.08 17.84
CA GLU A 137 0.96 -0.52 16.83
C GLU A 137 0.35 -0.54 15.42
N ALA A 138 -0.20 -1.69 15.00
CA ALA A 138 -0.79 -1.85 13.68
C ALA A 138 -2.05 -0.98 13.52
N HIS A 139 -2.92 -0.92 14.53
CA HIS A 139 -4.10 -0.05 14.54
C HIS A 139 -3.72 1.43 14.43
N GLN A 140 -2.75 1.89 15.23
CA GLN A 140 -2.29 3.28 15.16
C GLN A 140 -1.71 3.60 13.78
N PHE A 141 -0.92 2.70 13.21
CA PHE A 141 -0.36 2.89 11.87
C PHE A 141 -1.45 2.97 10.80
N SER A 142 -2.45 2.09 10.83
CA SER A 142 -3.62 2.16 9.95
C SER A 142 -4.33 3.51 10.05
N SER A 143 -4.63 3.94 11.28
CA SER A 143 -5.30 5.22 11.54
C SER A 143 -4.52 6.41 10.98
N ASP A 144 -3.21 6.47 11.21
CA ASP A 144 -2.37 7.57 10.74
C ASP A 144 -2.23 7.55 9.22
N LEU A 145 -2.09 6.37 8.61
CA LEU A 145 -2.05 6.20 7.16
C LEU A 145 -3.36 6.66 6.51
N ARG A 146 -4.52 6.28 7.08
CA ARG A 146 -5.83 6.74 6.61
C ARG A 146 -5.95 8.27 6.67
N LYS A 147 -5.53 8.91 7.77
CA LYS A 147 -5.53 10.37 7.87
C LYS A 147 -4.67 11.02 6.79
N ALA A 148 -3.48 10.46 6.53
CA ALA A 148 -2.60 10.97 5.48
C ALA A 148 -3.25 10.84 4.08
N ILE A 149 -3.84 9.68 3.77
CA ILE A 149 -4.57 9.44 2.53
C ILE A 149 -5.69 10.49 2.37
N GLU A 150 -6.58 10.60 3.35
CA GLU A 150 -7.74 11.50 3.30
C GLU A 150 -7.37 12.99 3.18
N SER A 151 -6.19 13.37 3.68
CA SER A 151 -5.73 14.76 3.63
C SER A 151 -4.90 15.11 2.40
N LEU A 152 -4.22 14.15 1.77
CA LEU A 152 -3.22 14.42 0.74
C LEU A 152 -3.61 13.95 -0.65
N SER A 153 -4.50 12.94 -0.76
CA SER A 153 -4.80 12.31 -2.04
C SER A 153 -5.99 12.90 -2.79
N ILE A 154 -6.60 13.96 -2.27
CA ILE A 154 -7.72 14.62 -2.92
C ILE A 154 -7.21 15.57 -3.99
N VAL A 155 -7.72 15.44 -5.21
CA VAL A 155 -7.36 16.32 -6.33
C VAL A 155 -7.83 17.73 -6.05
N PRO A 156 -6.93 18.74 -6.01
CA PRO A 156 -7.27 20.09 -5.62
C PRO A 156 -8.07 20.84 -6.71
N GLY A 157 -8.82 21.87 -6.28
CA GLY A 157 -9.48 22.82 -7.20
C GLY A 157 -10.71 22.27 -7.93
N GLN A 158 -11.21 21.11 -7.57
CA GLN A 158 -12.39 20.51 -8.19
C GLN A 158 -13.67 20.84 -7.41
N SER A 159 -14.82 20.85 -8.10
CA SER A 159 -16.13 21.08 -7.48
C SER A 159 -16.61 19.89 -6.63
N LYS A 160 -16.13 18.68 -6.96
CA LYS A 160 -16.36 17.45 -6.22
C LYS A 160 -15.01 16.87 -5.78
N GLU A 161 -14.93 16.42 -4.55
CA GLU A 161 -13.74 15.72 -4.06
C GLU A 161 -13.66 14.31 -4.65
N PHE A 162 -12.50 13.96 -5.23
CA PHE A 162 -12.18 12.62 -5.70
C PHE A 162 -10.69 12.33 -5.48
N TYR A 163 -10.33 11.05 -5.47
CA TYR A 163 -8.96 10.63 -5.21
C TYR A 163 -8.06 10.72 -6.43
N ALA A 164 -6.81 11.19 -6.24
CA ALA A 164 -5.74 10.96 -7.18
C ALA A 164 -5.33 9.47 -7.18
N TYR A 165 -4.77 9.01 -8.29
CA TYR A 165 -4.19 7.66 -8.38
C TYR A 165 -2.79 7.60 -7.78
N GLU A 166 -1.93 8.56 -8.14
CA GLU A 166 -0.60 8.74 -7.57
C GLU A 166 -0.38 10.20 -7.20
N ILE A 167 0.46 10.43 -6.19
CA ILE A 167 0.96 11.77 -5.81
C ILE A 167 2.44 11.68 -5.41
N ASP A 168 3.14 12.83 -5.44
CA ASP A 168 4.55 12.96 -4.98
C ASP A 168 4.70 13.63 -3.61
N GLY A 169 3.61 14.24 -3.12
CA GLY A 169 3.62 15.05 -1.88
C GLY A 169 4.17 16.46 -2.03
N PHE A 170 4.65 16.87 -3.22
CA PHE A 170 5.05 18.24 -3.54
C PHE A 170 3.95 19.03 -4.26
N GLY A 171 2.90 18.35 -4.71
CA GLY A 171 1.74 18.94 -5.38
C GLY A 171 1.43 18.34 -6.75
N GLU A 172 2.31 17.47 -7.26
CA GLU A 172 2.05 16.75 -8.50
C GLU A 172 1.21 15.50 -8.25
N TYR A 173 0.36 15.18 -9.21
CA TYR A 173 -0.52 14.00 -9.14
C TYR A 173 -0.93 13.53 -10.54
N ASN A 174 -1.43 12.30 -10.62
CA ASN A 174 -2.18 11.83 -11.76
C ASN A 174 -3.54 11.26 -11.33
N ILE A 175 -4.49 11.26 -12.27
CA ILE A 175 -5.86 10.74 -12.08
C ILE A 175 -6.11 9.49 -12.92
N MET A 176 -5.09 8.98 -13.61
CA MET A 176 -5.17 7.68 -14.27
C MET A 176 -5.50 6.62 -13.23
N ASP A 177 -6.30 5.62 -13.58
CA ASP A 177 -6.46 4.41 -12.78
C ASP A 177 -5.99 3.21 -13.58
N ASP A 178 -5.33 2.28 -12.89
CA ASP A 178 -4.92 1.01 -13.45
C ASP A 178 -6.01 -0.03 -13.15
N ALA A 179 -6.38 -0.85 -14.14
CA ALA A 179 -7.40 -1.89 -13.96
C ALA A 179 -6.97 -3.04 -13.04
N ASN A 180 -5.68 -3.16 -12.72
CA ASN A 180 -5.17 -4.18 -11.80
C ASN A 180 -5.48 -3.82 -10.34
N LEU A 181 -5.66 -4.84 -9.50
CA LEU A 181 -5.93 -4.66 -8.06
C LEU A 181 -4.62 -4.39 -7.28
N PRO A 182 -4.65 -3.41 -6.35
CA PRO A 182 -5.73 -2.49 -6.04
C PRO A 182 -5.82 -1.32 -7.02
N SER A 183 -7.04 -0.89 -7.31
CA SER A 183 -7.36 0.29 -8.12
C SER A 183 -8.31 1.22 -7.37
N LEU A 184 -8.47 2.46 -7.83
CA LEU A 184 -9.45 3.39 -7.26
C LEU A 184 -10.88 2.86 -7.38
N LEU A 185 -11.18 2.10 -8.44
CA LEU A 185 -12.50 1.47 -8.62
C LEU A 185 -12.72 0.26 -7.70
N SER A 186 -11.67 -0.32 -7.17
CA SER A 186 -11.75 -1.51 -6.30
C SER A 186 -11.89 -1.19 -4.81
N LEU A 187 -11.93 0.06 -4.39
CA LEU A 187 -11.89 0.47 -2.98
C LEU A 187 -12.91 -0.23 -2.08
N PRO A 188 -14.19 -0.40 -2.46
CA PRO A 188 -15.12 -1.18 -1.66
C PRO A 188 -14.82 -2.68 -1.65
N TYR A 189 -14.23 -3.22 -2.71
CA TYR A 189 -13.85 -4.63 -2.80
C TYR A 189 -12.68 -4.97 -1.87
N ILE A 190 -11.69 -4.09 -1.79
CA ILE A 190 -10.56 -4.26 -0.86
C ILE A 190 -10.90 -3.92 0.59
N GLY A 191 -12.11 -3.39 0.86
CA GLY A 191 -12.60 -3.07 2.20
C GLY A 191 -12.21 -1.68 2.72
N TYR A 192 -11.75 -0.77 1.84
CA TYR A 192 -11.34 0.58 2.26
C TYR A 192 -12.52 1.48 2.62
N CYS A 193 -13.58 1.47 1.80
CA CYS A 193 -14.77 2.30 2.00
C CYS A 193 -16.06 1.55 1.63
N ASP A 194 -17.21 2.14 1.95
CA ASP A 194 -18.51 1.64 1.50
C ASP A 194 -18.76 1.97 0.02
N ARG A 195 -19.58 1.16 -0.67
CA ARG A 195 -19.97 1.38 -2.07
C ARG A 195 -20.75 2.69 -2.30
N LYS A 196 -21.29 3.28 -1.23
CA LYS A 196 -22.05 4.55 -1.25
C LYS A 196 -21.22 5.72 -0.76
N ASP A 197 -19.93 5.52 -0.48
CA ASP A 197 -19.05 6.62 -0.09
C ASP A 197 -19.03 7.70 -1.17
N GLY A 198 -19.26 8.94 -0.78
CA GLY A 198 -19.45 10.06 -1.72
C GLY A 198 -18.21 10.36 -2.54
N ARG A 199 -17.02 10.26 -1.92
CA ARG A 199 -15.74 10.51 -2.59
C ARG A 199 -15.39 9.38 -3.56
N TYR A 200 -15.67 8.13 -3.16
CA TYR A 200 -15.54 6.97 -4.05
C TYR A 200 -16.48 7.11 -5.27
N LEU A 201 -17.73 7.50 -5.05
CA LEU A 201 -18.67 7.70 -6.16
C LEU A 201 -18.21 8.81 -7.12
N ASN A 202 -17.69 9.92 -6.60
CA ASN A 202 -17.13 10.98 -7.42
C ASN A 202 -15.89 10.48 -8.21
N THR A 203 -15.03 9.68 -7.59
CA THR A 203 -13.85 9.10 -8.24
C THR A 203 -14.24 8.20 -9.42
N ARG A 204 -15.35 7.48 -9.33
CA ARG A 204 -15.86 6.64 -10.43
C ARG A 204 -16.43 7.43 -11.61
N GLU A 205 -16.77 8.68 -11.44
CA GLU A 205 -17.35 9.54 -12.50
C GLU A 205 -16.29 10.19 -13.38
N ILE A 206 -15.01 10.12 -12.96
CA ILE A 206 -13.86 10.65 -13.70
C ILE A 206 -13.34 9.60 -14.69
#